data_3d28645ae74b72e41d063cafbbc6e81c
#
_entry.id   3d28645ae74b72e41d063cafbbc6e81c
#
_cell.length_a   1.000
_cell.length_b   1.000
_cell.length_c   1.000
_cell.angle_alpha   90.00
_cell.angle_beta   90.00
_cell.angle_gamma   90.00
#
_symmetry.space_group_name_H-M   'P 1'
#
loop_
_entity.id
_entity.type
_entity.pdbx_description
1 polymer ?
#
loop_
_entity_poly.entity_id
_entity_poly.type
_entity_poly.pdbx_seq_one_letter_code
_entity_poly.pdbx_strand_id
1 'polypeptide(L)'
;DFMKHEISAIRAGGSDLPATANLMYDYDGLDYKKFKDVMDIASWDNYPSWHKKDNYTTAVDGALQHDLMRSIKKAPFLLMESCPSATNWKPINKLKKPGMHLAASLQAVAHGSDSVLYFQLRQSQGASEKFHGAVIDHYGGDDTRVFREVTEVGKVLEQIQETVGSVTKSPVAVLYDRENGWALKDAQGPRNEDMHYQENVQKQYRALRRKGYNTDIISMEHDLSDYKLVTVPMAYMFYHGYAEKLRTFAENGGTLVISYWSGLVDETDKCYLGGTPHGLMETAGIRAEEIDALYDWEENTGIPETGNHLKLTESYTCKNLCELAKVSDAEVLMRYGKDFYQGYPVLTHKKYGKGHVYYVAADMEAAFYEDFLGRAAEEAGVEMPLTFIPEGVSVTTRENEDTEYLFIQNFGEKTETVSVPEGYEVLYGSDSEIMAPLTTRI
;
A
#
# COMPACT_ATOMS: atom_id res chain seq x y z
N ASP A 1 15.36 5.20 20.57
CA ASP A 1 16.52 5.59 21.41
C ASP A 1 17.68 4.62 21.29
N PHE A 2 17.46 3.29 21.35
CA PHE A 2 18.53 2.29 21.30
C PHE A 2 19.35 2.38 20.00
N MET A 3 18.70 2.28 18.84
CA MET A 3 19.36 2.41 17.53
C MET A 3 20.10 3.76 17.37
N LYS A 4 19.48 4.86 17.82
CA LYS A 4 20.14 6.18 17.80
C LYS A 4 21.43 6.18 18.63
N HIS A 5 21.44 5.49 19.78
CA HIS A 5 22.63 5.36 20.61
C HIS A 5 23.73 4.53 19.92
N GLU A 6 23.37 3.40 19.29
CA GLU A 6 24.34 2.57 18.56
C GLU A 6 24.95 3.32 17.37
N ILE A 7 24.11 3.98 16.56
CA ILE A 7 24.60 4.78 15.42
C ILE A 7 25.50 5.91 15.91
N SER A 8 25.15 6.57 17.02
CA SER A 8 26.01 7.62 17.62
C SER A 8 27.38 7.09 18.04
N ALA A 9 27.45 5.87 18.57
CA ALA A 9 28.71 5.22 18.92
C ALA A 9 29.56 4.88 17.68
N ILE A 10 28.93 4.40 16.60
CA ILE A 10 29.58 4.14 15.31
C ILE A 10 30.18 5.44 14.74
N ARG A 11 29.39 6.55 14.75
CA ARG A 11 29.86 7.86 14.29
C ARG A 11 31.04 8.38 15.15
N ALA A 12 30.94 8.24 16.47
CA ALA A 12 32.02 8.61 17.37
C ALA A 12 33.31 7.79 17.13
N GLY A 13 33.18 6.56 16.63
CA GLY A 13 34.27 5.71 16.18
C GLY A 13 34.88 6.13 14.84
N GLY A 14 34.37 7.17 14.17
CA GLY A 14 34.89 7.76 12.93
C GLY A 14 34.33 7.16 11.64
N SER A 15 33.22 6.41 11.68
CA SER A 15 32.58 5.88 10.48
C SER A 15 31.56 6.87 9.92
N ASP A 16 31.70 7.23 8.62
CA ASP A 16 30.75 8.04 7.85
C ASP A 16 29.86 7.19 6.92
N LEU A 17 29.99 5.85 6.98
CA LEU A 17 29.17 4.96 6.14
C LEU A 17 27.68 5.06 6.51
N PRO A 18 26.75 4.98 5.54
CA PRO A 18 25.34 4.99 5.81
C PRO A 18 24.95 3.87 6.79
N ALA A 19 24.10 4.23 7.78
CA ALA A 19 23.58 3.29 8.76
C ALA A 19 22.16 2.87 8.39
N THR A 20 21.91 1.57 8.46
CA THR A 20 20.60 0.98 8.24
C THR A 20 20.37 -0.20 9.19
N ALA A 21 19.17 -0.74 9.23
CA ALA A 21 18.85 -1.97 9.92
C ALA A 21 17.72 -2.70 9.21
N ASN A 22 17.72 -4.03 9.29
CA ASN A 22 16.66 -4.85 8.74
C ASN A 22 15.34 -4.55 9.47
N LEU A 23 14.39 -3.92 8.79
CA LEU A 23 13.02 -3.81 9.25
C LEU A 23 12.29 -5.08 8.82
N MET A 24 11.57 -5.68 9.76
CA MET A 24 10.76 -6.85 9.44
C MET A 24 9.40 -6.36 8.98
N TYR A 25 8.87 -6.94 7.93
CA TYR A 25 7.48 -6.81 7.52
C TYR A 25 6.69 -5.77 8.38
N ASP A 26 5.45 -5.60 8.26
CA ASP A 26 4.63 -4.74 9.13
C ASP A 26 4.55 -5.28 10.58
N TYR A 27 5.68 -5.21 11.29
CA TYR A 27 5.80 -5.74 12.65
C TYR A 27 5.02 -4.87 13.66
N ASP A 28 4.04 -5.46 14.32
CA ASP A 28 3.10 -4.74 15.18
C ASP A 28 3.74 -4.05 16.39
N GLY A 29 4.87 -4.55 16.85
CA GLY A 29 5.59 -3.99 18.01
C GLY A 29 6.44 -2.74 17.72
N LEU A 30 6.54 -2.28 16.47
CA LEU A 30 7.39 -1.18 16.06
C LEU A 30 6.63 -0.17 15.17
N ASP A 31 6.85 1.10 15.46
CA ASP A 31 6.42 2.20 14.60
C ASP A 31 7.60 2.64 13.72
N TYR A 32 7.59 2.23 12.46
CA TYR A 32 8.71 2.46 11.53
C TYR A 32 8.90 3.93 11.15
N LYS A 33 7.87 4.77 11.25
CA LYS A 33 8.02 6.21 11.01
C LYS A 33 9.05 6.85 11.95
N LYS A 34 9.18 6.33 13.19
CA LYS A 34 10.12 6.82 14.19
C LYS A 34 11.60 6.52 13.86
N PHE A 35 11.85 5.69 12.84
CA PHE A 35 13.19 5.40 12.36
C PHE A 35 13.67 6.35 11.25
N LYS A 36 12.74 7.16 10.68
CA LYS A 36 13.04 8.09 9.57
C LYS A 36 14.28 8.96 9.82
N ASP A 37 14.39 9.54 11.01
CA ASP A 37 15.48 10.47 11.37
C ASP A 37 16.69 9.78 12.04
N VAL A 38 16.63 8.46 12.15
CA VAL A 38 17.68 7.66 12.81
C VAL A 38 18.51 6.88 11.81
N MET A 39 17.87 6.25 10.82
CA MET A 39 18.53 5.53 9.74
C MET A 39 18.86 6.47 8.57
N ASP A 40 20.00 6.24 7.92
CA ASP A 40 20.34 6.93 6.68
C ASP A 40 19.56 6.35 5.48
N ILE A 41 19.38 5.04 5.44
CA ILE A 41 18.66 4.31 4.39
C ILE A 41 17.63 3.39 5.03
N ALA A 42 16.41 3.37 4.51
CA ALA A 42 15.42 2.35 4.90
C ALA A 42 15.81 1.01 4.28
N SER A 43 15.69 -0.07 5.03
CA SER A 43 15.88 -1.42 4.49
C SER A 43 14.97 -2.42 5.21
N TRP A 44 14.59 -3.49 4.54
CA TRP A 44 13.66 -4.47 5.09
C TRP A 44 13.80 -5.86 4.50
N ASP A 45 13.14 -6.83 5.14
CA ASP A 45 13.19 -8.24 4.81
C ASP A 45 11.85 -8.70 4.24
N ASN A 46 11.86 -9.25 3.02
CA ASN A 46 10.64 -9.70 2.34
C ASN A 46 10.67 -11.20 2.02
N TYR A 47 9.70 -11.91 2.60
CA TYR A 47 9.53 -13.36 2.42
C TYR A 47 8.10 -13.70 1.96
N PRO A 48 7.68 -13.33 0.74
CA PRO A 48 6.31 -13.51 0.26
C PRO A 48 5.90 -14.98 0.19
N SER A 49 4.63 -15.25 0.47
CA SER A 49 4.06 -16.61 0.50
C SER A 49 3.30 -16.90 -0.79
N TRP A 50 4.00 -17.02 -1.91
CA TRP A 50 3.47 -17.17 -3.27
C TRP A 50 2.44 -18.29 -3.49
N HIS A 51 2.33 -19.25 -2.60
CA HIS A 51 1.41 -20.37 -2.75
C HIS A 51 0.21 -20.34 -1.81
N LYS A 52 0.08 -19.26 -1.02
CA LYS A 52 -1.00 -19.12 -0.04
C LYS A 52 -2.23 -18.47 -0.63
N LYS A 53 -2.03 -17.54 -1.57
CA LYS A 53 -3.06 -16.84 -2.34
C LYS A 53 -2.70 -16.96 -3.83
N ASP A 54 -3.53 -16.39 -4.70
CA ASP A 54 -3.11 -16.15 -6.08
C ASP A 54 -1.86 -15.24 -6.13
N ASN A 55 -1.09 -15.35 -7.20
CA ASN A 55 0.17 -14.63 -7.30
C ASN A 55 -0.02 -13.12 -7.33
N TYR A 56 -1.09 -12.62 -7.97
CA TYR A 56 -1.35 -11.19 -8.02
C TYR A 56 -1.67 -10.61 -6.65
N THR A 57 -2.52 -11.27 -5.86
CA THR A 57 -2.79 -10.86 -4.47
C THR A 57 -1.51 -10.87 -3.63
N THR A 58 -0.68 -11.92 -3.77
CA THR A 58 0.62 -11.98 -3.07
C THR A 58 1.54 -10.85 -3.50
N ALA A 59 1.58 -10.51 -4.79
CA ALA A 59 2.36 -9.40 -5.31
C ALA A 59 1.88 -8.05 -4.77
N VAL A 60 0.55 -7.82 -4.70
CA VAL A 60 0.00 -6.57 -4.15
C VAL A 60 0.28 -6.44 -2.64
N ASP A 61 0.19 -7.53 -1.88
CA ASP A 61 0.56 -7.54 -0.45
C ASP A 61 2.06 -7.18 -0.28
N GLY A 62 2.94 -7.71 -1.14
CA GLY A 62 4.36 -7.37 -1.17
C GLY A 62 4.61 -5.92 -1.59
N ALA A 63 3.89 -5.44 -2.60
CA ALA A 63 3.97 -4.07 -3.10
C ALA A 63 3.63 -3.04 -2.01
N LEU A 64 2.57 -3.28 -1.21
CA LEU A 64 2.21 -2.42 -0.09
C LEU A 64 3.37 -2.24 0.88
N GLN A 65 4.07 -3.34 1.20
CA GLN A 65 5.20 -3.30 2.12
C GLN A 65 6.43 -2.60 1.50
N HIS A 66 6.71 -2.82 0.23
CA HIS A 66 7.76 -2.09 -0.49
C HIS A 66 7.48 -0.58 -0.49
N ASP A 67 6.23 -0.19 -0.80
CA ASP A 67 5.82 1.21 -0.82
C ASP A 67 5.81 1.83 0.58
N LEU A 68 5.47 1.08 1.64
CA LEU A 68 5.60 1.52 3.03
C LEU A 68 7.07 1.86 3.36
N MET A 69 8.00 0.96 3.03
CA MET A 69 9.43 1.16 3.33
C MET A 69 10.02 2.33 2.52
N ARG A 70 9.66 2.46 1.23
CA ARG A 70 10.03 3.60 0.41
C ARG A 70 9.49 4.91 1.00
N SER A 71 8.25 4.92 1.45
CA SER A 71 7.57 6.11 1.97
C SER A 71 8.18 6.64 3.28
N ILE A 72 8.86 5.80 4.08
CA ILE A 72 9.54 6.24 5.32
C ILE A 72 10.47 7.42 5.04
N LYS A 73 11.24 7.37 3.95
CA LYS A 73 12.21 8.40 3.59
C LYS A 73 11.89 9.14 2.28
N LYS A 74 10.84 8.73 1.55
CA LYS A 74 10.57 9.18 0.17
C LYS A 74 11.81 9.07 -0.73
N ALA A 75 12.54 7.97 -0.61
CA ALA A 75 13.80 7.72 -1.29
C ALA A 75 13.94 6.23 -1.58
N PRO A 76 14.86 5.82 -2.46
CA PRO A 76 15.19 4.41 -2.65
C PRO A 76 15.51 3.71 -1.33
N PHE A 77 15.10 2.45 -1.22
CA PHE A 77 15.35 1.59 -0.06
C PHE A 77 16.17 0.36 -0.45
N LEU A 78 16.53 -0.47 0.51
CA LEU A 78 17.23 -1.72 0.24
C LEU A 78 16.34 -2.91 0.62
N LEU A 79 16.15 -3.86 -0.32
CA LEU A 79 15.67 -5.19 0.06
C LEU A 79 16.86 -5.93 0.70
N MET A 80 16.90 -5.92 2.03
CA MET A 80 18.03 -6.39 2.81
C MET A 80 18.05 -7.91 2.90
N GLU A 81 16.88 -8.53 3.00
CA GLU A 81 16.75 -9.98 2.97
C GLU A 81 15.59 -10.44 2.10
N SER A 82 15.84 -11.55 1.40
CA SER A 82 14.84 -12.38 0.78
C SER A 82 15.34 -13.82 0.73
N CYS A 83 14.42 -14.78 0.55
CA CYS A 83 14.84 -16.18 0.45
C CYS A 83 15.05 -16.55 -1.02
N PRO A 84 16.23 -17.12 -1.39
CA PRO A 84 16.45 -17.57 -2.76
C PRO A 84 15.61 -18.81 -3.12
N SER A 85 15.19 -19.61 -2.14
CA SER A 85 14.34 -20.79 -2.38
C SER A 85 13.16 -20.87 -1.39
N ALA A 86 13.21 -21.69 -0.35
CA ALA A 86 12.18 -21.83 0.66
C ALA A 86 12.68 -21.39 2.03
N THR A 87 11.80 -20.77 2.82
CA THR A 87 12.03 -20.54 4.25
C THR A 87 11.99 -21.88 5.02
N ASN A 88 12.23 -21.86 6.33
CA ASN A 88 12.09 -23.05 7.17
C ASN A 88 11.25 -22.79 8.43
N TRP A 89 10.77 -21.56 8.63
CA TRP A 89 10.06 -21.12 9.82
C TRP A 89 8.55 -20.91 9.62
N LYS A 90 8.05 -21.05 8.38
CA LYS A 90 6.61 -21.02 8.10
C LYS A 90 5.97 -22.40 8.42
N PRO A 91 4.67 -22.47 8.71
CA PRO A 91 3.97 -23.75 8.90
C PRO A 91 4.15 -24.71 7.73
N ILE A 92 4.19 -24.19 6.51
CA ILE A 92 4.50 -24.93 5.27
C ILE A 92 5.48 -24.10 4.45
N ASN A 93 6.64 -24.68 4.15
CA ASN A 93 7.72 -24.03 3.41
C ASN A 93 7.76 -24.57 1.99
N LYS A 94 6.88 -24.03 1.14
CA LYS A 94 6.73 -24.45 -0.24
C LYS A 94 7.80 -23.82 -1.14
N LEU A 95 8.35 -24.59 -2.08
CA LEU A 95 9.32 -24.09 -3.03
C LEU A 95 8.72 -23.04 -3.97
N LYS A 96 9.48 -22.03 -4.32
CA LYS A 96 9.15 -21.13 -5.42
C LYS A 96 9.18 -21.89 -6.74
N LYS A 97 8.17 -21.68 -7.58
CA LYS A 97 8.18 -22.16 -8.96
C LYS A 97 9.18 -21.37 -9.79
N PRO A 98 9.70 -21.92 -10.90
CA PRO A 98 10.53 -21.16 -11.83
C PRO A 98 9.88 -19.83 -12.24
N GLY A 99 10.65 -18.77 -12.30
CA GLY A 99 10.21 -17.39 -12.58
C GLY A 99 9.73 -16.59 -11.37
N MET A 100 9.21 -17.23 -10.32
CA MET A 100 8.73 -16.50 -9.12
C MET A 100 9.84 -15.73 -8.42
N HIS A 101 11.06 -16.28 -8.40
CA HIS A 101 12.20 -15.65 -7.74
C HIS A 101 12.59 -14.36 -8.46
N LEU A 102 12.72 -14.42 -9.78
CA LEU A 102 13.04 -13.26 -10.61
C LEU A 102 11.93 -12.20 -10.54
N ALA A 103 10.66 -12.59 -10.70
CA ALA A 103 9.54 -11.67 -10.64
C ALA A 103 9.47 -10.93 -9.28
N ALA A 104 9.68 -11.64 -8.15
CA ALA A 104 9.71 -11.02 -6.82
C ALA A 104 10.90 -10.08 -6.62
N SER A 105 12.07 -10.43 -7.15
CA SER A 105 13.27 -9.60 -7.08
C SER A 105 13.09 -8.30 -7.87
N LEU A 106 12.56 -8.39 -9.09
CA LEU A 106 12.30 -7.22 -9.93
C LEU A 106 11.11 -6.40 -9.41
N GLN A 107 10.16 -7.00 -8.66
CA GLN A 107 9.12 -6.24 -7.98
C GLN A 107 9.71 -5.28 -6.94
N ALA A 108 10.66 -5.73 -6.14
CA ALA A 108 11.32 -4.86 -5.18
C ALA A 108 11.99 -3.66 -5.88
N VAL A 109 12.70 -3.91 -6.99
CA VAL A 109 13.31 -2.84 -7.80
C VAL A 109 12.24 -1.91 -8.38
N ALA A 110 11.17 -2.44 -8.95
CA ALA A 110 10.04 -1.66 -9.50
C ALA A 110 9.43 -0.71 -8.45
N HIS A 111 9.38 -1.10 -7.19
CA HIS A 111 8.84 -0.31 -6.07
C HIS A 111 9.89 0.58 -5.38
N GLY A 112 11.10 0.68 -5.92
CA GLY A 112 12.12 1.62 -5.45
C GLY A 112 13.28 1.02 -4.67
N SER A 113 13.45 -0.30 -4.65
CA SER A 113 14.66 -0.90 -4.07
C SER A 113 15.86 -0.75 -5.00
N ASP A 114 17.00 -0.36 -4.44
CA ASP A 114 18.29 -0.35 -5.15
C ASP A 114 19.13 -1.60 -4.87
N SER A 115 18.54 -2.61 -4.25
CA SER A 115 19.21 -3.88 -3.97
C SER A 115 18.27 -5.07 -3.95
N VAL A 116 18.84 -6.25 -4.16
CA VAL A 116 18.19 -7.54 -3.88
C VAL A 116 19.23 -8.41 -3.15
N LEU A 117 19.07 -8.55 -1.83
CA LEU A 117 19.98 -9.36 -1.01
C LEU A 117 19.26 -10.60 -0.48
N TYR A 118 20.03 -11.59 -0.11
CA TYR A 118 19.52 -12.89 0.27
C TYR A 118 20.02 -13.37 1.63
N PHE A 119 19.15 -13.86 2.43
CA PHE A 119 19.46 -14.78 3.50
C PHE A 119 19.21 -16.20 2.98
N GLN A 120 20.26 -17.03 2.75
CA GLN A 120 21.68 -16.80 3.01
C GLN A 120 22.55 -17.27 1.83
N LEU A 121 23.83 -16.90 1.82
CA LEU A 121 24.76 -17.35 0.77
C LEU A 121 24.97 -18.86 0.82
N ARG A 122 25.36 -19.41 1.99
CA ARG A 122 25.60 -20.83 2.21
C ARG A 122 24.71 -21.35 3.33
N GLN A 123 23.99 -22.44 3.04
CA GLN A 123 23.09 -23.06 3.99
C GLN A 123 23.80 -23.53 5.26
N SER A 124 23.27 -23.15 6.43
CA SER A 124 23.80 -23.52 7.75
C SER A 124 23.73 -25.03 7.96
N GLN A 125 24.76 -25.61 8.58
CA GLN A 125 24.80 -27.03 8.89
C GLN A 125 24.08 -27.38 10.21
N GLY A 126 23.84 -26.40 11.06
CA GLY A 126 23.24 -26.59 12.38
C GLY A 126 22.29 -25.45 12.75
N ALA A 127 21.84 -25.45 14.00
CA ALA A 127 20.88 -24.52 14.56
C ALA A 127 19.47 -24.57 13.91
N SER A 128 18.60 -23.66 14.30
CA SER A 128 17.18 -23.64 13.90
C SER A 128 17.01 -23.41 12.39
N GLU A 129 17.90 -22.65 11.76
CA GLU A 129 17.81 -22.26 10.34
C GLU A 129 18.63 -23.15 9.38
N LYS A 130 19.04 -24.32 9.85
CA LYS A 130 19.81 -25.25 9.00
C LYS A 130 19.11 -25.72 7.71
N PHE A 131 17.80 -25.57 7.63
CA PHE A 131 17.00 -25.89 6.43
C PHE A 131 16.46 -24.64 5.74
N HIS A 132 16.84 -23.44 6.19
CA HIS A 132 16.51 -22.23 5.45
C HIS A 132 17.22 -22.23 4.10
N GLY A 133 16.51 -21.86 3.04
CA GLY A 133 17.05 -21.84 1.70
C GLY A 133 18.26 -20.89 1.59
N ALA A 134 19.21 -21.29 0.74
CA ALA A 134 20.42 -20.54 0.51
C ALA A 134 20.76 -20.53 -0.98
N VAL A 135 21.66 -19.65 -1.39
CA VAL A 135 22.21 -19.62 -2.76
C VAL A 135 22.98 -20.91 -3.03
N ILE A 136 23.80 -21.34 -2.06
CA ILE A 136 24.52 -22.62 -2.07
C ILE A 136 23.96 -23.46 -0.93
N ASP A 137 23.17 -24.48 -1.27
CA ASP A 137 22.54 -25.38 -0.32
C ASP A 137 23.50 -26.49 0.19
N HIS A 138 22.97 -27.44 0.98
CA HIS A 138 23.74 -28.55 1.52
C HIS A 138 24.33 -29.47 0.45
N TYR A 139 23.77 -29.55 -0.74
CA TYR A 139 24.34 -30.30 -1.84
C TYR A 139 25.63 -29.65 -2.35
N GLY A 140 25.74 -28.32 -2.22
CA GLY A 140 26.93 -27.52 -2.52
C GLY A 140 27.25 -27.55 -4.00
N GLY A 141 27.31 -26.44 -4.67
CA GLY A 141 27.63 -26.39 -6.09
C GLY A 141 26.89 -25.26 -6.79
N ASP A 142 27.28 -25.02 -8.00
CA ASP A 142 26.74 -23.97 -8.87
C ASP A 142 25.80 -24.52 -9.96
N ASP A 143 25.48 -25.81 -9.88
CA ASP A 143 24.63 -26.52 -10.83
C ASP A 143 23.18 -26.70 -10.36
N THR A 144 22.83 -26.16 -9.18
CA THR A 144 21.45 -26.19 -8.66
C THR A 144 20.53 -25.21 -9.39
N ARG A 145 19.22 -25.47 -9.38
CA ARG A 145 18.23 -24.56 -9.93
C ARG A 145 18.28 -23.19 -9.23
N VAL A 146 18.39 -23.19 -7.90
CA VAL A 146 18.44 -21.97 -7.08
C VAL A 146 19.63 -21.12 -7.45
N PHE A 147 20.82 -21.71 -7.58
CA PHE A 147 22.03 -20.99 -7.97
C PHE A 147 21.88 -20.33 -9.36
N ARG A 148 21.31 -21.05 -10.33
CA ARG A 148 21.04 -20.51 -11.67
C ARG A 148 20.03 -19.35 -11.63
N GLU A 149 18.94 -19.48 -10.86
CA GLU A 149 17.92 -18.41 -10.73
C GLU A 149 18.49 -17.15 -10.06
N VAL A 150 19.34 -17.31 -9.03
CA VAL A 150 20.05 -16.17 -8.40
C VAL A 150 21.03 -15.52 -9.35
N THR A 151 21.78 -16.34 -10.11
CA THR A 151 22.69 -15.83 -11.14
C THR A 151 21.94 -15.04 -12.23
N GLU A 152 20.76 -15.50 -12.61
CA GLU A 152 19.89 -14.79 -13.56
C GLU A 152 19.45 -13.43 -13.02
N VAL A 153 19.01 -13.37 -11.76
CA VAL A 153 18.69 -12.08 -11.11
C VAL A 153 19.91 -11.13 -11.18
N GLY A 154 21.10 -11.62 -10.85
CA GLY A 154 22.32 -10.81 -10.90
C GLY A 154 22.58 -10.21 -12.29
N LYS A 155 22.44 -11.03 -13.36
CA LYS A 155 22.60 -10.57 -14.75
C LYS A 155 21.55 -9.51 -15.12
N VAL A 156 20.30 -9.71 -14.71
CA VAL A 156 19.24 -8.73 -14.98
C VAL A 156 19.50 -7.43 -14.25
N LEU A 157 19.91 -7.47 -12.97
CA LEU A 157 20.27 -6.27 -12.21
C LEU A 157 21.44 -5.51 -12.83
N GLU A 158 22.46 -6.21 -13.38
CA GLU A 158 23.54 -5.59 -14.12
C GLU A 158 23.03 -4.90 -15.41
N GLN A 159 22.10 -5.54 -16.13
CA GLN A 159 21.50 -4.97 -17.35
C GLN A 159 20.70 -3.70 -17.05
N ILE A 160 19.95 -3.66 -15.94
CA ILE A 160 19.09 -2.52 -15.57
C ILE A 160 19.75 -1.55 -14.58
N GLN A 161 21.07 -1.59 -14.42
CA GLN A 161 21.81 -0.81 -13.41
C GLN A 161 21.57 0.70 -13.47
N GLU A 162 21.18 1.22 -14.63
CA GLU A 162 20.84 2.63 -14.80
C GLU A 162 19.59 3.09 -14.01
N THR A 163 18.76 2.15 -13.54
CA THR A 163 17.63 2.44 -12.68
C THR A 163 18.02 2.76 -11.22
N VAL A 164 19.26 2.48 -10.83
CA VAL A 164 19.78 2.73 -9.47
C VAL A 164 19.75 4.22 -9.17
N GLY A 165 19.23 4.59 -8.00
CA GLY A 165 19.08 5.98 -7.56
C GLY A 165 17.85 6.68 -8.14
N SER A 166 17.13 6.09 -9.11
CA SER A 166 15.87 6.66 -9.59
C SER A 166 14.81 6.65 -8.47
N VAL A 167 13.91 7.60 -8.49
CA VAL A 167 12.88 7.78 -7.47
C VAL A 167 11.49 7.43 -8.01
N THR A 168 10.58 7.10 -7.12
CA THR A 168 9.18 6.89 -7.45
C THR A 168 8.39 8.13 -7.05
N LYS A 169 7.79 8.84 -8.00
CA LYS A 169 6.83 9.91 -7.72
C LYS A 169 5.45 9.30 -7.56
N SER A 170 4.80 9.60 -6.45
CA SER A 170 3.48 9.07 -6.11
C SER A 170 2.48 10.21 -6.03
N PRO A 171 1.53 10.32 -6.99
CA PRO A 171 0.49 11.33 -6.95
C PRO A 171 -0.63 11.03 -5.96
N VAL A 172 -0.66 9.81 -5.42
CA VAL A 172 -1.67 9.34 -4.48
C VAL A 172 -1.05 8.72 -3.23
N ALA A 173 -1.76 8.83 -2.10
CA ALA A 173 -1.32 8.24 -0.85
C ALA A 173 -2.47 7.59 -0.08
N VAL A 174 -2.13 6.56 0.68
CA VAL A 174 -3.03 5.89 1.64
C VAL A 174 -2.46 6.06 3.04
N LEU A 175 -3.27 6.57 3.96
CA LEU A 175 -2.87 6.66 5.36
C LEU A 175 -2.81 5.27 5.98
N TYR A 176 -1.67 4.96 6.58
CA TYR A 176 -1.47 3.85 7.48
C TYR A 176 -0.64 4.30 8.66
N ASP A 177 -1.29 4.52 9.79
CA ASP A 177 -0.62 5.01 11.00
C ASP A 177 -0.61 3.91 12.07
N ARG A 178 0.57 3.60 12.59
CA ARG A 178 0.76 2.50 13.54
C ARG A 178 0.11 2.79 14.89
N GLU A 179 0.22 4.00 15.40
CA GLU A 179 -0.37 4.38 16.68
C GLU A 179 -1.90 4.37 16.60
N ASN A 180 -2.47 4.80 15.46
CA ASN A 180 -3.90 4.62 15.18
C ASN A 180 -4.30 3.14 15.21
N GLY A 181 -3.49 2.25 14.62
CA GLY A 181 -3.73 0.81 14.66
C GLY A 181 -3.69 0.23 16.08
N TRP A 182 -2.78 0.69 16.93
CA TRP A 182 -2.72 0.28 18.33
C TRP A 182 -3.93 0.79 19.12
N ALA A 183 -4.31 2.06 18.94
CA ALA A 183 -5.49 2.62 19.58
C ALA A 183 -6.76 1.85 19.20
N LEU A 184 -6.94 1.51 17.92
CA LEU A 184 -8.06 0.67 17.47
C LEU A 184 -8.08 -0.73 18.08
N LYS A 185 -6.92 -1.33 18.35
CA LYS A 185 -6.84 -2.65 19.01
C LYS A 185 -7.16 -2.59 20.50
N ASP A 186 -6.85 -1.47 21.15
CA ASP A 186 -7.13 -1.26 22.57
C ASP A 186 -8.54 -0.72 22.82
N ALA A 187 -9.12 -0.03 21.85
CA ALA A 187 -10.44 0.56 21.95
C ALA A 187 -11.54 -0.50 22.16
N GLN A 188 -12.41 -0.28 23.14
CA GLN A 188 -13.66 -1.00 23.27
C GLN A 188 -14.76 -0.16 22.60
N GLY A 189 -15.20 -0.63 21.45
CA GLY A 189 -16.11 0.12 20.57
C GLY A 189 -17.24 -0.75 20.03
N PRO A 190 -17.73 -0.48 18.83
CA PRO A 190 -18.80 -1.25 18.22
C PRO A 190 -18.39 -2.70 17.93
N ARG A 191 -17.11 -2.96 17.69
CA ARG A 191 -16.52 -4.32 17.61
C ARG A 191 -15.33 -4.39 18.56
N ASN A 192 -15.27 -5.41 19.42
CA ASN A 192 -14.18 -5.62 20.39
C ASN A 192 -13.23 -6.76 19.96
N GLU A 193 -13.40 -7.29 18.76
CA GLU A 193 -12.51 -8.26 18.15
C GLU A 193 -11.63 -7.54 17.11
N ASP A 194 -11.61 -8.00 15.87
CA ASP A 194 -10.88 -7.33 14.80
C ASP A 194 -11.70 -6.15 14.22
N MET A 195 -11.12 -4.95 14.22
CA MET A 195 -11.70 -3.76 13.57
C MET A 195 -11.39 -3.70 12.06
N HIS A 196 -10.65 -4.67 11.54
CA HIS A 196 -10.28 -4.79 10.12
C HIS A 196 -9.55 -3.55 9.54
N TYR A 197 -8.81 -2.81 10.37
CA TYR A 197 -8.10 -1.60 9.95
C TYR A 197 -7.10 -1.88 8.82
N GLN A 198 -6.24 -2.86 9.01
CA GLN A 198 -5.23 -3.23 8.01
C GLN A 198 -5.86 -3.70 6.71
N GLU A 199 -6.95 -4.46 6.77
CA GLU A 199 -7.68 -4.90 5.58
C GLU A 199 -8.29 -3.71 4.81
N ASN A 200 -8.77 -2.69 5.54
CA ASN A 200 -9.32 -1.49 4.93
C ASN A 200 -8.25 -0.68 4.19
N VAL A 201 -7.08 -0.54 4.80
CA VAL A 201 -5.90 0.05 4.14
C VAL A 201 -5.54 -0.75 2.87
N GLN A 202 -5.49 -2.09 2.97
CA GLN A 202 -5.17 -2.96 1.83
C GLN A 202 -6.18 -2.84 0.68
N LYS A 203 -7.50 -2.77 0.98
CA LYS A 203 -8.55 -2.59 -0.02
C LYS A 203 -8.32 -1.31 -0.83
N GLN A 204 -8.07 -0.19 -0.14
CA GLN A 204 -7.86 1.11 -0.78
C GLN A 204 -6.54 1.17 -1.56
N TYR A 205 -5.46 0.66 -0.98
CA TYR A 205 -4.18 0.54 -1.66
C TYR A 205 -4.28 -0.32 -2.94
N ARG A 206 -4.89 -1.51 -2.84
CA ARG A 206 -5.09 -2.41 -3.98
C ARG A 206 -5.86 -1.76 -5.11
N ALA A 207 -6.91 -1.02 -4.79
CA ALA A 207 -7.72 -0.30 -5.77
C ALA A 207 -6.89 0.71 -6.58
N LEU A 208 -6.04 1.48 -5.93
CA LEU A 208 -5.14 2.43 -6.57
C LEU A 208 -4.06 1.72 -7.40
N ARG A 209 -3.45 0.68 -6.86
CA ARG A 209 -2.45 -0.12 -7.59
C ARG A 209 -3.02 -0.85 -8.80
N ARG A 210 -4.29 -1.24 -8.76
CA ARG A 210 -5.00 -1.84 -9.89
C ARG A 210 -5.05 -0.93 -11.12
N LYS A 211 -5.01 0.39 -10.91
CA LYS A 211 -4.92 1.41 -11.95
C LYS A 211 -3.48 1.80 -12.31
N GLY A 212 -2.48 1.17 -11.70
CA GLY A 212 -1.07 1.46 -11.94
C GLY A 212 -0.56 2.73 -11.26
N TYR A 213 -1.36 3.38 -10.40
CA TYR A 213 -0.90 4.58 -9.70
C TYR A 213 0.22 4.23 -8.71
N ASN A 214 1.37 4.87 -8.83
CA ASN A 214 2.35 4.85 -7.76
C ASN A 214 1.72 5.44 -6.50
N THR A 215 1.80 4.69 -5.40
CA THR A 215 1.06 4.99 -4.17
C THR A 215 2.00 5.01 -2.98
N ASP A 216 2.01 6.09 -2.22
CA ASP A 216 2.73 6.15 -0.95
C ASP A 216 1.86 5.64 0.20
N ILE A 217 2.48 5.01 1.17
CA ILE A 217 1.87 4.64 2.45
C ILE A 217 2.38 5.61 3.51
N ILE A 218 1.51 6.49 3.96
CA ILE A 218 1.89 7.63 4.80
C ILE A 218 1.36 7.54 6.23
N SER A 219 2.02 8.19 7.16
CA SER A 219 1.50 8.46 8.51
C SER A 219 0.92 9.88 8.59
N MET A 220 0.26 10.20 9.70
CA MET A 220 -0.33 11.54 9.92
C MET A 220 0.70 12.67 9.93
N GLU A 221 1.99 12.37 10.13
CA GLU A 221 3.06 13.36 10.16
C GLU A 221 3.55 13.79 8.77
N HIS A 222 3.31 12.98 7.72
CA HIS A 222 3.76 13.28 6.36
C HIS A 222 3.17 14.58 5.83
N ASP A 223 3.96 15.29 5.04
CA ASP A 223 3.48 16.40 4.22
C ASP A 223 2.59 15.86 3.09
N LEU A 224 1.49 16.57 2.81
CA LEU A 224 0.51 16.19 1.80
C LEU A 224 0.63 16.99 0.49
N SER A 225 1.52 17.94 0.41
CA SER A 225 1.61 18.91 -0.71
C SER A 225 1.89 18.27 -2.08
N ASP A 226 2.54 17.10 -2.09
CA ASP A 226 2.92 16.40 -3.33
C ASP A 226 1.77 15.52 -3.89
N TYR A 227 0.70 15.29 -3.11
CA TYR A 227 -0.37 14.39 -3.51
C TYR A 227 -1.53 15.12 -4.15
N LYS A 228 -2.18 14.46 -5.11
CA LYS A 228 -3.44 14.87 -5.72
C LYS A 228 -4.63 14.22 -5.03
N LEU A 229 -4.45 12.98 -4.54
CA LEU A 229 -5.46 12.24 -3.81
C LEU A 229 -4.85 11.57 -2.58
N VAL A 230 -5.52 11.75 -1.44
CA VAL A 230 -5.16 11.10 -0.16
C VAL A 230 -6.37 10.37 0.39
N THR A 231 -6.20 9.07 0.72
CA THR A 231 -7.23 8.30 1.40
C THR A 231 -6.87 8.12 2.88
N VAL A 232 -7.88 8.21 3.73
CA VAL A 232 -7.78 8.21 5.19
C VAL A 232 -8.69 7.10 5.74
N PRO A 233 -8.25 5.82 5.63
CA PRO A 233 -9.04 4.69 6.10
C PRO A 233 -9.05 4.63 7.63
N MET A 234 -10.23 4.63 8.23
CA MET A 234 -10.44 4.42 9.68
C MET A 234 -9.41 5.13 10.57
N ALA A 235 -9.17 6.42 10.34
CA ALA A 235 -8.26 7.21 11.17
C ALA A 235 -8.98 7.59 12.49
N TYR A 236 -9.21 6.61 13.34
CA TYR A 236 -9.88 6.69 14.63
C TYR A 236 -9.31 7.80 15.51
N MET A 237 -7.99 7.82 15.63
CA MET A 237 -7.24 8.83 16.37
C MET A 237 -6.76 9.93 15.41
N PHE A 238 -6.94 11.20 15.77
CA PHE A 238 -6.32 12.33 15.12
C PHE A 238 -5.25 12.94 16.02
N TYR A 239 -4.02 13.08 15.51
CA TYR A 239 -3.00 13.89 16.17
C TYR A 239 -3.38 15.37 16.15
N HIS A 240 -2.86 16.11 17.11
CA HIS A 240 -3.07 17.55 17.16
C HIS A 240 -2.75 18.21 15.80
N GLY A 241 -3.69 18.98 15.27
CA GLY A 241 -3.55 19.66 13.99
C GLY A 241 -3.77 18.80 12.74
N TYR A 242 -4.02 17.49 12.87
CA TYR A 242 -4.18 16.62 11.70
C TYR A 242 -5.45 16.95 10.89
N ALA A 243 -6.58 17.20 11.55
CA ALA A 243 -7.80 17.65 10.87
C ALA A 243 -7.58 18.95 10.05
N GLU A 244 -6.82 19.88 10.61
CA GLU A 244 -6.43 21.14 9.92
C GLU A 244 -5.58 20.87 8.69
N LYS A 245 -4.61 19.93 8.79
CA LYS A 245 -3.78 19.51 7.67
C LYS A 245 -4.62 18.94 6.53
N LEU A 246 -5.57 18.05 6.82
CA LEU A 246 -6.50 17.46 5.85
C LEU A 246 -7.41 18.51 5.21
N ARG A 247 -7.94 19.42 6.03
CA ARG A 247 -8.74 20.55 5.55
C ARG A 247 -7.96 21.42 4.57
N THR A 248 -6.74 21.81 4.94
CA THR A 248 -5.86 22.63 4.12
C THR A 248 -5.50 21.94 2.80
N PHE A 249 -5.27 20.63 2.83
CA PHE A 249 -5.04 19.82 1.63
C PHE A 249 -6.22 19.91 0.65
N ALA A 250 -7.45 19.69 1.13
CA ALA A 250 -8.65 19.81 0.30
C ALA A 250 -8.88 21.26 -0.18
N GLU A 251 -8.71 22.25 0.69
CA GLU A 251 -8.89 23.67 0.34
C GLU A 251 -7.97 24.11 -0.81
N ASN A 252 -6.75 23.59 -0.86
CA ASN A 252 -5.76 23.87 -1.88
C ASN A 252 -5.92 23.09 -3.19
N GLY A 253 -6.85 22.16 -3.29
CA GLY A 253 -7.15 21.45 -4.52
C GLY A 253 -6.95 19.92 -4.45
N GLY A 254 -6.56 19.39 -3.29
CA GLY A 254 -6.44 17.96 -3.09
C GLY A 254 -7.79 17.26 -3.04
N THR A 255 -7.82 16.01 -3.49
CA THR A 255 -8.97 15.11 -3.32
C THR A 255 -8.76 14.25 -2.08
N LEU A 256 -9.62 14.45 -1.08
CA LEU A 256 -9.56 13.78 0.21
C LEU A 256 -10.67 12.72 0.32
N VAL A 257 -10.31 11.50 0.65
CA VAL A 257 -11.26 10.41 0.92
C VAL A 257 -11.16 10.01 2.38
N ILE A 258 -12.18 10.29 3.18
CA ILE A 258 -12.27 9.93 4.59
C ILE A 258 -13.21 8.73 4.71
N SER A 259 -12.85 7.71 5.48
CA SER A 259 -13.77 6.63 5.76
C SER A 259 -14.36 6.72 7.17
N TYR A 260 -15.41 5.95 7.39
CA TYR A 260 -16.06 5.76 8.67
C TYR A 260 -15.06 5.57 9.83
N TRP A 261 -15.52 5.81 11.04
CA TRP A 261 -14.74 5.64 12.27
C TRP A 261 -13.44 6.46 12.28
N SER A 262 -13.52 7.71 11.76
CA SER A 262 -12.39 8.65 11.70
C SER A 262 -12.61 9.86 12.59
N GLY A 263 -11.54 10.31 13.28
CA GLY A 263 -11.54 11.50 14.13
C GLY A 263 -12.42 11.41 15.37
N LEU A 264 -12.39 10.27 16.06
CA LEU A 264 -13.16 10.06 17.30
C LEU A 264 -12.40 10.49 18.54
N VAL A 265 -11.08 10.27 18.56
CA VAL A 265 -10.22 10.54 19.72
C VAL A 265 -8.98 11.36 19.33
N ASP A 266 -8.38 12.02 20.33
CA ASP A 266 -7.08 12.67 20.20
C ASP A 266 -5.90 11.69 20.40
N GLU A 267 -4.68 12.18 20.30
CA GLU A 267 -3.45 11.40 20.47
C GLU A 267 -3.25 10.79 21.88
N THR A 268 -4.12 11.10 22.82
CA THR A 268 -4.15 10.51 24.17
C THR A 268 -5.30 9.52 24.36
N ASP A 269 -5.96 9.14 23.25
CA ASP A 269 -7.15 8.28 23.21
C ASP A 269 -8.37 8.85 23.97
N LYS A 270 -8.46 10.17 24.04
CA LYS A 270 -9.59 10.87 24.66
C LYS A 270 -10.59 11.30 23.58
N CYS A 271 -11.86 10.92 23.77
CA CYS A 271 -12.93 11.25 22.82
C CYS A 271 -13.09 12.76 22.62
N TYR A 272 -13.17 13.16 21.37
CA TYR A 272 -13.64 14.48 21.00
C TYR A 272 -15.14 14.62 21.29
N LEU A 273 -15.57 15.85 21.60
CA LEU A 273 -16.98 16.17 21.78
C LEU A 273 -17.52 16.92 20.57
N GLY A 274 -18.81 16.77 20.29
CA GLY A 274 -19.51 17.54 19.26
C GLY A 274 -19.75 16.82 17.93
N GLY A 275 -19.37 15.55 17.82
CA GLY A 275 -19.58 14.70 16.64
C GLY A 275 -18.32 14.44 15.84
N THR A 276 -18.42 13.54 14.87
CA THR A 276 -17.33 13.03 14.05
C THR A 276 -17.61 13.19 12.55
N PRO A 277 -16.59 13.24 11.69
CA PRO A 277 -15.17 13.30 11.98
C PRO A 277 -14.76 14.65 12.59
N HIS A 278 -14.09 14.61 13.75
CA HIS A 278 -13.77 15.86 14.48
C HIS A 278 -12.92 16.82 13.64
N GLY A 279 -13.32 18.11 13.64
CA GLY A 279 -12.63 19.15 12.86
C GLY A 279 -12.83 19.09 11.35
N LEU A 280 -13.52 18.05 10.83
CA LEU A 280 -13.76 17.85 9.39
C LEU A 280 -15.26 17.77 9.02
N MET A 281 -16.18 17.90 9.97
CA MET A 281 -17.62 17.83 9.68
C MET A 281 -18.06 18.87 8.65
N GLU A 282 -17.62 20.10 8.77
CA GLU A 282 -17.89 21.16 7.78
C GLU A 282 -17.21 20.85 6.46
N THR A 283 -15.95 20.41 6.49
CA THR A 283 -15.16 20.06 5.30
C THR A 283 -15.80 18.94 4.50
N ALA A 284 -16.28 17.88 5.18
CA ALA A 284 -16.96 16.74 4.56
C ALA A 284 -18.47 16.98 4.29
N GLY A 285 -19.05 18.02 4.90
CA GLY A 285 -20.49 18.31 4.77
C GLY A 285 -21.39 17.28 5.42
N ILE A 286 -20.90 16.56 6.44
CA ILE A 286 -21.64 15.53 7.17
C ILE A 286 -21.30 15.55 8.67
N ARG A 287 -22.15 14.90 9.44
CA ARG A 287 -21.87 14.53 10.83
C ARG A 287 -22.31 13.09 11.05
N ALA A 288 -21.40 12.21 11.40
CA ALA A 288 -21.74 10.87 11.87
C ALA A 288 -22.29 10.94 13.29
N GLU A 289 -23.40 10.24 13.55
CA GLU A 289 -24.11 10.28 14.82
C GLU A 289 -24.10 8.94 15.54
N GLU A 290 -24.25 7.85 14.79
CA GLU A 290 -24.28 6.49 15.30
C GLU A 290 -23.49 5.57 14.39
N ILE A 291 -23.10 4.41 14.91
CA ILE A 291 -22.48 3.36 14.13
C ILE A 291 -23.11 2.01 14.49
N ASP A 292 -23.54 1.28 13.48
CA ASP A 292 -24.05 -0.06 13.60
C ASP A 292 -22.93 -1.07 13.33
N ALA A 293 -22.79 -2.06 14.21
CA ALA A 293 -21.85 -3.15 14.07
C ALA A 293 -22.59 -4.41 13.62
N LEU A 294 -22.28 -4.87 12.43
CA LEU A 294 -22.87 -6.06 11.84
C LEU A 294 -22.16 -7.32 12.34
N TYR A 295 -22.93 -8.37 12.62
CA TYR A 295 -22.35 -9.70 12.80
C TYR A 295 -21.75 -10.22 11.49
N ASP A 296 -20.83 -11.19 11.57
CA ASP A 296 -20.12 -11.73 10.39
C ASP A 296 -21.03 -12.33 9.31
N TRP A 297 -22.25 -12.73 9.68
CA TRP A 297 -23.29 -13.23 8.75
C TRP A 297 -24.22 -12.17 8.21
N GLU A 298 -24.10 -10.93 8.68
CA GLU A 298 -24.93 -9.80 8.27
C GLU A 298 -24.22 -8.94 7.24
N GLU A 299 -25.01 -8.29 6.41
CA GLU A 299 -24.53 -7.33 5.42
C GLU A 299 -25.60 -6.29 5.11
N ASN A 300 -25.18 -5.09 4.81
CA ASN A 300 -26.00 -4.09 4.16
C ASN A 300 -25.55 -3.90 2.69
N THR A 301 -26.17 -2.99 1.99
CA THR A 301 -25.87 -2.72 0.58
C THR A 301 -25.79 -1.22 0.37
N GLY A 302 -24.74 -0.74 -0.28
CA GLY A 302 -24.64 0.61 -0.79
C GLY A 302 -25.22 0.67 -2.21
N ILE A 303 -26.25 1.47 -2.42
CA ILE A 303 -26.96 1.63 -3.70
C ILE A 303 -26.65 3.02 -4.25
N PRO A 304 -26.08 3.14 -5.48
CA PRO A 304 -25.77 4.43 -6.09
C PRO A 304 -27.03 5.26 -6.37
N GLU A 305 -26.93 6.56 -6.13
CA GLU A 305 -27.93 7.54 -6.60
C GLU A 305 -27.88 7.67 -8.13
N THR A 306 -29.05 7.72 -8.75
CA THR A 306 -29.15 7.87 -10.21
C THR A 306 -28.57 9.22 -10.65
N GLY A 307 -27.63 9.18 -11.61
CA GLY A 307 -27.04 10.38 -12.17
C GLY A 307 -25.93 11.00 -11.30
N ASN A 308 -25.41 10.26 -10.30
CA ASN A 308 -24.24 10.70 -9.55
C ASN A 308 -23.07 11.04 -10.48
N HIS A 309 -22.29 12.08 -10.16
CA HIS A 309 -21.26 12.62 -11.05
C HIS A 309 -20.11 11.62 -11.32
N LEU A 310 -19.84 10.70 -10.38
CA LEU A 310 -18.85 9.64 -10.57
C LEU A 310 -19.34 8.50 -11.48
N LYS A 311 -20.61 8.51 -11.88
CA LYS A 311 -21.22 7.48 -12.74
C LYS A 311 -21.09 6.06 -12.17
N LEU A 312 -21.15 5.92 -10.83
CA LEU A 312 -21.26 4.63 -10.19
C LEU A 312 -22.64 4.05 -10.47
N THR A 313 -22.71 2.81 -10.92
CA THR A 313 -23.95 2.11 -11.32
C THR A 313 -24.20 0.84 -10.54
N GLU A 314 -23.15 0.22 -10.03
CA GLU A 314 -23.24 -1.05 -9.31
C GLU A 314 -23.57 -0.85 -7.83
N SER A 315 -24.28 -1.80 -7.27
CA SER A 315 -24.52 -1.87 -5.82
C SER A 315 -23.43 -2.72 -5.17
N TYR A 316 -22.95 -2.30 -4.01
CA TYR A 316 -21.83 -2.94 -3.30
C TYR A 316 -22.21 -3.35 -1.90
N THR A 317 -21.58 -4.41 -1.40
CA THR A 317 -21.79 -4.93 -0.05
C THR A 317 -21.10 -4.04 1.00
N CYS A 318 -21.82 -3.76 2.08
CA CYS A 318 -21.31 -3.16 3.31
C CYS A 318 -21.26 -4.24 4.39
N LYS A 319 -20.15 -4.34 5.12
CA LYS A 319 -19.93 -5.32 6.20
C LYS A 319 -19.41 -4.65 7.46
N ASN A 320 -19.26 -5.40 8.50
CA ASN A 320 -18.62 -5.03 9.77
C ASN A 320 -19.17 -3.77 10.44
N LEU A 321 -19.05 -2.61 9.82
CA LEU A 321 -19.43 -1.32 10.39
C LEU A 321 -20.16 -0.44 9.36
N CYS A 322 -21.31 0.12 9.80
CA CYS A 322 -22.14 1.04 9.03
C CYS A 322 -22.43 2.29 9.86
N GLU A 323 -21.91 3.45 9.51
CA GLU A 323 -22.21 4.71 10.18
C GLU A 323 -23.51 5.35 9.68
N LEU A 324 -24.25 5.92 10.60
CA LEU A 324 -25.44 6.70 10.34
C LEU A 324 -25.07 8.19 10.33
N ALA A 325 -24.80 8.72 9.15
CA ALA A 325 -24.39 10.11 8.99
C ALA A 325 -25.56 11.00 8.57
N LYS A 326 -25.60 12.21 9.12
CA LYS A 326 -26.47 13.31 8.65
C LYS A 326 -25.71 14.20 7.71
N VAL A 327 -26.33 14.48 6.57
CA VAL A 327 -25.80 15.42 5.58
C VAL A 327 -26.20 16.85 5.95
N SER A 328 -25.23 17.76 5.93
CA SER A 328 -25.48 19.20 6.03
C SER A 328 -25.57 19.87 4.66
N ASP A 329 -24.54 19.70 3.84
CA ASP A 329 -24.44 20.32 2.52
C ASP A 329 -23.61 19.49 1.50
N ALA A 330 -23.31 18.22 1.83
CA ALA A 330 -22.70 17.30 0.87
C ALA A 330 -23.73 16.72 -0.10
N GLU A 331 -23.31 16.39 -1.30
CA GLU A 331 -24.05 15.55 -2.25
C GLU A 331 -24.02 14.08 -1.79
N VAL A 332 -25.15 13.39 -1.85
CA VAL A 332 -25.21 11.96 -1.57
C VAL A 332 -25.04 11.21 -2.88
N LEU A 333 -24.03 10.36 -2.95
CA LEU A 333 -23.73 9.54 -4.14
C LEU A 333 -24.24 8.10 -4.02
N MET A 334 -24.33 7.58 -2.78
CA MET A 334 -24.86 6.24 -2.49
C MET A 334 -25.60 6.23 -1.17
N ARG A 335 -26.61 5.33 -1.05
CA ARG A 335 -27.42 5.14 0.16
C ARG A 335 -27.47 3.69 0.60
N TYR A 336 -27.69 3.45 1.90
CA TYR A 336 -27.98 2.12 2.42
C TYR A 336 -29.28 1.56 1.85
N GLY A 337 -29.27 0.31 1.46
CA GLY A 337 -30.41 -0.40 0.86
C GLY A 337 -31.24 -1.21 1.82
N LYS A 338 -30.78 -1.43 3.06
CA LYS A 338 -31.44 -2.32 4.04
C LYS A 338 -31.43 -1.70 5.43
N ASP A 339 -32.13 -2.38 6.35
CA ASP A 339 -32.26 -2.08 7.76
C ASP A 339 -33.05 -0.78 8.08
N PHE A 340 -33.16 -0.44 9.39
CA PHE A 340 -33.91 0.73 9.86
C PHE A 340 -33.29 2.06 9.37
N TYR A 341 -32.03 2.04 8.96
CA TYR A 341 -31.34 3.18 8.38
C TYR A 341 -31.27 3.15 6.84
N GLN A 342 -32.12 2.35 6.18
CA GLN A 342 -32.28 2.41 4.73
C GLN A 342 -32.49 3.85 4.25
N GLY A 343 -31.73 4.25 3.23
CA GLY A 343 -31.79 5.61 2.68
C GLY A 343 -30.82 6.60 3.33
N TYR A 344 -30.14 6.24 4.42
CA TYR A 344 -29.03 7.05 4.94
C TYR A 344 -27.83 7.00 3.96
N PRO A 345 -26.95 8.03 3.94
CA PRO A 345 -25.82 8.08 3.03
C PRO A 345 -24.76 7.03 3.34
N VAL A 346 -24.23 6.38 2.30
CA VAL A 346 -23.07 5.51 2.35
C VAL A 346 -21.83 6.20 1.78
N LEU A 347 -22.02 6.94 0.67
CA LEU A 347 -20.97 7.74 0.04
C LEU A 347 -21.50 9.14 -0.18
N THR A 348 -20.75 10.12 0.28
CA THR A 348 -21.04 11.53 0.03
C THR A 348 -19.86 12.23 -0.63
N HIS A 349 -20.13 13.36 -1.26
CA HIS A 349 -19.16 14.23 -1.90
C HIS A 349 -19.43 15.68 -1.56
N LYS A 350 -18.37 16.44 -1.33
CA LYS A 350 -18.43 17.88 -1.19
C LYS A 350 -17.25 18.53 -1.88
N LYS A 351 -17.54 19.53 -2.70
CA LYS A 351 -16.49 20.45 -3.17
C LYS A 351 -16.10 21.38 -2.05
N TYR A 352 -14.83 21.39 -1.66
CA TYR A 352 -14.32 22.22 -0.58
C TYR A 352 -13.09 23.01 -1.04
N GLY A 353 -13.16 24.33 -0.99
CA GLY A 353 -12.13 25.18 -1.58
C GLY A 353 -11.95 24.89 -3.07
N LYS A 354 -10.76 24.47 -3.46
CA LYS A 354 -10.44 24.08 -4.85
C LYS A 354 -10.51 22.57 -5.07
N GLY A 355 -10.64 21.78 -4.00
CA GLY A 355 -10.57 20.33 -4.05
C GLY A 355 -11.90 19.64 -3.76
N HIS A 356 -11.82 18.35 -3.55
CA HIS A 356 -12.95 17.44 -3.37
C HIS A 356 -12.79 16.64 -2.08
N VAL A 357 -13.90 16.43 -1.36
CA VAL A 357 -13.93 15.63 -0.15
C VAL A 357 -15.01 14.57 -0.29
N TYR A 358 -14.60 13.33 -0.16
CA TYR A 358 -15.48 12.18 -0.13
C TYR A 358 -15.52 11.58 1.28
N TYR A 359 -16.71 11.16 1.71
CA TYR A 359 -16.87 10.41 2.96
C TYR A 359 -17.54 9.08 2.69
N VAL A 360 -16.89 7.99 3.12
CA VAL A 360 -17.37 6.61 2.98
C VAL A 360 -17.85 6.15 4.35
N ALA A 361 -19.16 6.04 4.55
CA ALA A 361 -19.78 5.79 5.85
C ALA A 361 -19.85 4.29 6.26
N ALA A 362 -19.25 3.38 5.49
CA ALA A 362 -19.29 1.95 5.77
C ALA A 362 -18.01 1.22 5.40
N ASP A 363 -17.81 0.05 5.98
CA ASP A 363 -16.82 -0.91 5.49
C ASP A 363 -17.32 -1.55 4.19
N MET A 364 -16.83 -1.03 3.09
CA MET A 364 -17.22 -1.45 1.74
C MET A 364 -16.35 -2.62 1.26
N GLU A 365 -16.92 -3.45 0.40
CA GLU A 365 -16.16 -4.49 -0.31
C GLU A 365 -15.10 -3.92 -1.26
N ALA A 366 -14.12 -4.75 -1.63
CA ALA A 366 -12.98 -4.33 -2.46
C ALA A 366 -13.39 -3.77 -3.82
N ALA A 367 -14.41 -4.37 -4.47
CA ALA A 367 -14.92 -3.94 -5.78
C ALA A 367 -15.40 -2.48 -5.77
N PHE A 368 -16.02 -2.04 -4.66
CA PHE A 368 -16.38 -0.63 -4.49
C PHE A 368 -15.17 0.30 -4.61
N TYR A 369 -14.10 -0.01 -3.88
CA TYR A 369 -12.91 0.83 -3.91
C TYR A 369 -12.23 0.82 -5.28
N GLU A 370 -12.23 -0.30 -5.99
CA GLU A 370 -11.67 -0.38 -7.34
C GLU A 370 -12.39 0.54 -8.32
N ASP A 371 -13.71 0.63 -8.25
CA ASP A 371 -14.52 1.53 -9.08
C ASP A 371 -14.45 2.98 -8.60
N PHE A 372 -14.65 3.19 -7.30
CA PHE A 372 -14.73 4.53 -6.70
C PHE A 372 -13.39 5.28 -6.76
N LEU A 373 -12.30 4.68 -6.24
CA LEU A 373 -11.01 5.36 -6.16
C LEU A 373 -10.39 5.60 -7.54
N GLY A 374 -10.65 4.71 -8.51
CA GLY A 374 -10.25 4.94 -9.89
C GLY A 374 -10.85 6.23 -10.46
N ARG A 375 -12.17 6.44 -10.24
CA ARG A 375 -12.89 7.64 -10.72
C ARG A 375 -12.51 8.89 -9.93
N ALA A 376 -12.33 8.77 -8.61
CA ALA A 376 -11.89 9.90 -7.78
C ALA A 376 -10.46 10.35 -8.13
N ALA A 377 -9.57 9.41 -8.47
CA ALA A 377 -8.22 9.73 -8.94
C ALA A 377 -8.22 10.39 -10.33
N GLU A 378 -9.07 9.92 -11.24
CA GLU A 378 -9.27 10.54 -12.55
C GLU A 378 -9.77 11.99 -12.40
N GLU A 379 -10.78 12.22 -11.54
CA GLU A 379 -11.28 13.57 -11.23
C GLU A 379 -10.20 14.47 -10.60
N ALA A 380 -9.32 13.89 -9.77
CA ALA A 380 -8.14 14.56 -9.20
C ALA A 380 -7.05 14.87 -10.24
N GLY A 381 -7.22 14.47 -11.49
CA GLY A 381 -6.24 14.63 -12.55
C GLY A 381 -5.00 13.75 -12.38
N VAL A 382 -5.16 12.57 -11.77
CA VAL A 382 -4.10 11.56 -11.70
C VAL A 382 -4.09 10.77 -13.00
N GLU A 383 -2.99 10.80 -13.69
CA GLU A 383 -2.82 10.08 -14.96
C GLU A 383 -2.40 8.63 -14.71
N MET A 384 -3.00 7.70 -15.46
CA MET A 384 -2.57 6.30 -15.45
C MET A 384 -1.31 6.15 -16.32
N PRO A 385 -0.35 5.31 -15.91
CA PRO A 385 0.87 5.08 -16.71
C PRO A 385 0.58 4.36 -18.04
N LEU A 386 -0.52 3.63 -18.11
CA LEU A 386 -1.01 2.96 -19.32
C LEU A 386 -2.51 3.23 -19.48
N THR A 387 -2.99 3.28 -20.72
CA THR A 387 -4.42 3.46 -21.01
C THR A 387 -5.28 2.29 -20.55
N PHE A 388 -4.70 1.10 -20.48
CA PHE A 388 -5.33 -0.11 -19.98
C PHE A 388 -4.31 -1.04 -19.33
N ILE A 389 -4.65 -1.58 -18.16
CA ILE A 389 -3.85 -2.55 -17.43
C ILE A 389 -4.68 -3.82 -17.26
N PRO A 390 -4.28 -4.96 -17.87
CA PRO A 390 -4.97 -6.23 -17.72
C PRO A 390 -5.02 -6.73 -16.28
N GLU A 391 -5.95 -7.61 -16.00
CA GLU A 391 -6.02 -8.28 -14.70
C GLU A 391 -4.75 -9.11 -14.44
N GLY A 392 -4.19 -9.02 -13.22
CA GLY A 392 -2.95 -9.71 -12.86
C GLY A 392 -1.67 -9.00 -13.28
N VAL A 393 -1.76 -7.93 -14.05
CA VAL A 393 -0.61 -7.09 -14.43
C VAL A 393 -0.42 -5.96 -13.42
N SER A 394 0.81 -5.76 -12.97
CA SER A 394 1.25 -4.62 -12.16
C SER A 394 2.11 -3.68 -12.99
N VAL A 395 1.87 -2.39 -12.84
CA VAL A 395 2.64 -1.34 -13.50
C VAL A 395 3.16 -0.36 -12.46
N THR A 396 4.43 0.01 -12.57
CA THR A 396 5.11 0.95 -11.67
C THR A 396 6.05 1.82 -12.47
N THR A 397 6.27 3.06 -12.06
CA THR A 397 7.26 3.93 -12.68
C THR A 397 8.30 4.39 -11.68
N ARG A 398 9.53 4.50 -12.14
CA ARG A 398 10.64 5.18 -11.46
C ARG A 398 11.24 6.19 -12.42
N GLU A 399 11.83 7.27 -11.92
CA GLU A 399 12.42 8.30 -12.76
C GLU A 399 13.70 8.86 -12.15
N ASN A 400 14.57 9.34 -13.01
CA ASN A 400 15.67 10.25 -12.68
C ASN A 400 15.47 11.58 -13.44
N GLU A 401 16.50 12.44 -13.52
CA GLU A 401 16.37 13.76 -14.17
C GLU A 401 15.99 13.67 -15.64
N ASP A 402 16.42 12.63 -16.35
CA ASP A 402 16.33 12.53 -17.82
C ASP A 402 15.45 11.37 -18.32
N THR A 403 15.14 10.38 -17.48
CA THR A 403 14.54 9.12 -17.93
C THR A 403 13.47 8.63 -16.95
N GLU A 404 12.34 8.21 -17.50
CA GLU A 404 11.33 7.45 -16.79
C GLU A 404 11.46 5.97 -17.13
N TYR A 405 11.47 5.11 -16.13
CA TYR A 405 11.51 3.65 -16.24
C TYR A 405 10.14 3.09 -15.93
N LEU A 406 9.54 2.42 -16.90
CA LEU A 406 8.23 1.78 -16.79
C LEU A 406 8.41 0.28 -16.55
N PHE A 407 8.07 -0.17 -15.35
CA PHE A 407 8.11 -1.58 -14.97
C PHE A 407 6.74 -2.21 -15.16
N ILE A 408 6.64 -3.23 -15.99
CA ILE A 408 5.42 -3.98 -16.27
C ILE A 408 5.65 -5.44 -15.89
N GLN A 409 4.85 -5.97 -14.96
CA GLN A 409 5.00 -7.32 -14.44
C GLN A 409 3.68 -8.09 -14.50
N ASN A 410 3.67 -9.24 -15.13
CA ASN A 410 2.51 -10.11 -15.15
C ASN A 410 2.59 -11.13 -14.00
N PHE A 411 1.89 -10.85 -12.90
CA PHE A 411 1.72 -11.79 -11.77
C PHE A 411 0.48 -12.68 -11.90
N GLY A 412 -0.32 -12.51 -12.97
CA GLY A 412 -1.48 -13.33 -13.25
C GLY A 412 -1.11 -14.74 -13.69
N GLU A 413 -2.13 -15.56 -13.91
CA GLU A 413 -1.97 -16.94 -14.40
C GLU A 413 -2.14 -17.07 -15.91
N LYS A 414 -2.54 -15.98 -16.57
CA LYS A 414 -2.80 -15.93 -18.03
C LYS A 414 -1.73 -15.11 -18.73
N THR A 415 -1.55 -15.41 -20.00
CA THR A 415 -0.80 -14.54 -20.91
C THR A 415 -1.66 -13.33 -21.24
N GLU A 416 -1.10 -12.13 -21.08
CA GLU A 416 -1.79 -10.85 -21.29
C GLU A 416 -1.14 -10.05 -22.41
N THR A 417 -1.90 -9.17 -23.02
CA THR A 417 -1.39 -8.21 -24.01
C THR A 417 -1.33 -6.83 -23.35
N VAL A 418 -0.16 -6.22 -23.34
CA VAL A 418 0.09 -4.92 -22.72
C VAL A 418 0.74 -3.98 -23.72
N SER A 419 -0.01 -3.00 -24.19
CA SER A 419 0.49 -1.95 -25.10
C SER A 419 1.18 -0.86 -24.27
N VAL A 420 2.38 -0.51 -24.70
CA VAL A 420 3.20 0.56 -24.11
C VAL A 420 3.05 1.81 -24.98
N PRO A 421 2.99 3.02 -24.40
CA PRO A 421 2.97 4.26 -25.17
C PRO A 421 4.19 4.40 -26.10
N GLU A 422 4.05 5.16 -27.20
CA GLU A 422 5.18 5.49 -28.06
C GLU A 422 6.25 6.27 -27.28
N GLY A 423 7.52 6.05 -27.65
CA GLY A 423 8.66 6.75 -27.06
C GLY A 423 9.41 5.96 -25.97
N TYR A 424 8.91 4.79 -25.56
CA TYR A 424 9.66 3.89 -24.70
C TYR A 424 10.52 2.92 -25.52
N GLU A 425 11.72 2.65 -25.01
CA GLU A 425 12.63 1.59 -25.48
C GLU A 425 12.71 0.48 -24.44
N VAL A 426 12.79 -0.79 -24.87
CA VAL A 426 12.88 -1.92 -23.95
C VAL A 426 14.28 -2.06 -23.39
N LEU A 427 14.44 -1.83 -22.11
CA LEU A 427 15.69 -2.02 -21.39
C LEU A 427 15.89 -3.51 -21.00
N TYR A 428 14.79 -4.17 -20.60
CA TYR A 428 14.78 -5.59 -20.23
C TYR A 428 13.46 -6.26 -20.62
N GLY A 429 13.53 -7.52 -21.02
CA GLY A 429 12.37 -8.34 -21.38
C GLY A 429 12.17 -8.43 -22.89
N SER A 430 10.94 -8.70 -23.33
CA SER A 430 10.59 -8.85 -24.74
C SER A 430 9.97 -7.57 -25.29
N ASP A 431 10.32 -7.21 -26.53
CA ASP A 431 9.63 -6.15 -27.31
C ASP A 431 8.15 -6.50 -27.62
N SER A 432 7.77 -7.76 -27.45
CA SER A 432 6.40 -8.21 -27.70
C SER A 432 5.45 -7.61 -26.70
N GLU A 433 4.27 -7.16 -27.15
CA GLU A 433 3.17 -6.79 -26.27
C GLU A 433 2.62 -7.99 -25.45
N ILE A 434 2.96 -9.21 -25.83
CA ILE A 434 2.50 -10.44 -25.17
C ILE A 434 3.40 -10.74 -23.96
N MET A 435 2.79 -10.81 -22.79
CA MET A 435 3.47 -11.07 -21.51
C MET A 435 2.95 -12.36 -20.89
N ALA A 436 3.78 -13.39 -20.85
CA ALA A 436 3.49 -14.63 -20.15
C ALA A 436 3.45 -14.43 -18.60
N PRO A 437 2.83 -15.35 -17.84
CA PRO A 437 2.88 -15.33 -16.38
C PRO A 437 4.32 -15.24 -15.84
N LEU A 438 4.50 -14.47 -14.76
CA LEU A 438 5.79 -14.26 -14.07
C LEU A 438 6.88 -13.63 -14.94
N THR A 439 6.52 -12.92 -16.02
CA THR A 439 7.45 -12.14 -16.83
C THR A 439 7.44 -10.66 -16.43
N THR A 440 8.58 -10.02 -16.66
CA THR A 440 8.78 -8.58 -16.44
C THR A 440 9.31 -7.96 -17.74
N ARG A 441 8.84 -6.74 -18.02
CA ARG A 441 9.37 -5.85 -19.04
C ARG A 441 9.66 -4.49 -18.41
N ILE A 442 10.79 -3.92 -18.75
CA ILE A 442 11.24 -2.61 -18.28
C ILE A 442 11.65 -1.77 -19.49
#